data_59a0a134647b068803994b2bae314bb6
#
_entry.id   59a0a134647b068803994b2bae314bb6
#
_cell.length_a   1.000
_cell.length_b   1.000
_cell.length_c   1.000
_cell.angle_alpha   90.00
_cell.angle_beta   90.00
_cell.angle_gamma   90.00
#
_symmetry.space_group_name_H-M   'P 1'
#
loop_
_entity.id
_entity.type
_entity.pdbx_description
1 polymer ?
#
loop_
_entity_poly.entity_id
_entity_poly.type
_entity_poly.pdbx_seq_one_letter_code
_entity_poly.pdbx_strand_id
1 'polypeptide(L)'
;MKKRISETEINDRIDIDETYDEAAEAEARREKKLKRRKRQRVWDRIAGFIIISGIIIGCACLTLEYIIVKGPSPALRDIFISTMDETRRFKFIPQIFLTADELKEIRSVEEMDKDITTDTSLITIQAGEAAQTDDGKDAYGLVDDDGDGIIFTDIKGNGFVGYMITVLDPSRVFVGMPDSYGGVGLTLQELVNKYGAEGGINAGGFKDDGGGGFGGIPEGITVINGEIYNGGDGPLNGFAGFDKNGILHVGYYFYDDVVANEIVNGVSFGPILISNGEPTPSEYLTSGVNPRTSIAQRADGAVIMLVIDGRQVHSIGAKYQDVIDILLDYGAVNACNMDGGSSTVMYYEGRYVNSCSAENGQPRPLPDAFMFK
;
A
#
# COMPACT_ATOMS: atom_id res chain seq x y z
N MET A 1 -1.09 -97.63 23.02
CA MET A 1 0.18 -97.30 23.69
C MET A 1 0.47 -95.81 23.48
N LYS A 2 0.08 -94.90 24.41
CA LYS A 2 0.37 -93.48 24.32
C LYS A 2 1.79 -93.28 24.91
N LYS A 3 2.74 -92.84 24.05
CA LYS A 3 4.08 -92.50 24.48
C LYS A 3 3.96 -91.24 25.40
N ARG A 4 4.31 -91.37 26.67
CA ARG A 4 4.48 -90.24 27.56
C ARG A 4 5.75 -89.44 27.12
N ILE A 5 5.56 -88.28 26.65
CA ILE A 5 6.66 -87.35 26.36
C ILE A 5 7.26 -86.98 27.76
N SER A 6 8.60 -87.07 27.93
CA SER A 6 9.28 -86.81 29.18
C SER A 6 9.28 -85.25 29.47
N GLU A 7 9.24 -84.86 30.73
CA GLU A 7 9.31 -83.43 31.13
C GLU A 7 10.56 -82.71 30.58
N THR A 8 11.60 -83.47 30.35
CA THR A 8 12.84 -82.97 29.74
C THR A 8 12.66 -82.59 28.26
N GLU A 9 11.91 -83.38 27.47
CA GLU A 9 11.60 -83.05 26.05
C GLU A 9 10.66 -81.85 25.91
N ILE A 10 9.82 -81.58 26.91
CA ILE A 10 8.94 -80.41 26.95
C ILE A 10 9.75 -79.16 27.28
N ASN A 11 10.65 -79.20 28.29
CA ASN A 11 11.50 -78.08 28.65
C ASN A 11 12.48 -77.72 27.53
N ASP A 12 13.14 -78.69 26.87
CA ASP A 12 14.04 -78.47 25.74
C ASP A 12 13.27 -77.79 24.54
N ARG A 13 12.00 -78.11 24.33
CA ARG A 13 11.20 -77.43 23.31
C ARG A 13 10.80 -76.01 23.70
N ILE A 14 10.49 -75.79 24.97
CA ILE A 14 10.16 -74.43 25.47
C ILE A 14 11.40 -73.52 25.38
N ASP A 15 12.58 -74.02 25.80
CA ASP A 15 13.86 -73.26 25.70
C ASP A 15 14.23 -72.96 24.22
N ILE A 16 13.96 -73.89 23.29
CA ILE A 16 14.21 -73.65 21.86
C ILE A 16 13.23 -72.61 21.29
N ASP A 17 11.95 -72.65 21.64
CA ASP A 17 10.94 -71.68 21.17
C ASP A 17 11.22 -70.28 21.72
N GLU A 18 11.62 -70.12 23.03
CA GLU A 18 11.99 -68.83 23.63
C GLU A 18 13.24 -68.23 22.93
N THR A 19 14.26 -69.04 22.62
CA THR A 19 15.46 -68.56 21.90
C THR A 19 15.17 -68.16 20.46
N TYR A 20 14.24 -68.84 19.76
CA TYR A 20 13.78 -68.43 18.41
C TYR A 20 13.01 -67.11 18.45
N ASP A 21 12.15 -66.89 19.45
CA ASP A 21 11.39 -65.67 19.60
C ASP A 21 12.30 -64.49 19.94
N GLU A 22 13.27 -64.67 20.83
CA GLU A 22 14.26 -63.64 21.12
C GLU A 22 15.13 -63.28 19.91
N ALA A 23 15.55 -64.25 19.11
CA ALA A 23 16.30 -64.02 17.89
C ALA A 23 15.49 -63.26 16.84
N ALA A 24 14.19 -63.61 16.63
CA ALA A 24 13.27 -62.92 15.75
C ALA A 24 13.00 -61.49 16.19
N GLU A 25 12.79 -61.27 17.49
CA GLU A 25 12.66 -59.92 18.02
C GLU A 25 13.91 -59.04 17.85
N ALA A 26 15.11 -59.63 18.07
CA ALA A 26 16.39 -58.95 17.89
C ALA A 26 16.58 -58.56 16.40
N GLU A 27 16.22 -59.42 15.47
CA GLU A 27 16.25 -59.13 14.03
C GLU A 27 15.29 -58.03 13.64
N ALA A 28 14.04 -58.05 14.12
CA ALA A 28 13.04 -57.02 13.92
C ALA A 28 13.51 -55.67 14.47
N ARG A 29 14.11 -55.63 15.66
CA ARG A 29 14.73 -54.45 16.25
C ARG A 29 15.87 -53.91 15.39
N ARG A 30 16.74 -54.78 14.87
CA ARG A 30 17.83 -54.42 13.95
C ARG A 30 17.30 -53.81 12.65
N GLU A 31 16.29 -54.43 12.04
CA GLU A 31 15.68 -53.92 10.83
C GLU A 31 15.00 -52.56 11.01
N LYS A 32 14.27 -52.39 12.11
CA LYS A 32 13.64 -51.12 12.50
C LYS A 32 14.70 -49.99 12.71
N LYS A 33 15.83 -50.33 13.34
CA LYS A 33 16.97 -49.41 13.55
C LYS A 33 17.64 -49.05 12.23
N LEU A 34 17.76 -50.02 11.29
CA LEU A 34 18.30 -49.76 9.96
C LEU A 34 17.42 -48.88 9.12
N LYS A 35 16.08 -49.13 9.10
CA LYS A 35 15.10 -48.27 8.45
C LYS A 35 15.10 -46.85 9.01
N ARG A 36 15.18 -46.70 10.34
CA ARG A 36 15.28 -45.39 11.00
C ARG A 36 16.57 -44.64 10.59
N ARG A 37 17.72 -45.33 10.55
CA ARG A 37 18.98 -44.72 10.10
C ARG A 37 18.96 -44.32 8.62
N LYS A 38 18.36 -45.15 7.74
CA LYS A 38 18.19 -44.79 6.32
C LYS A 38 17.31 -43.53 6.17
N ARG A 39 16.18 -43.48 6.89
CA ARG A 39 15.27 -42.32 6.88
C ARG A 39 15.96 -41.07 7.40
N GLN A 40 16.74 -41.18 8.48
CA GLN A 40 17.48 -40.05 9.05
C GLN A 40 18.53 -39.52 8.05
N ARG A 41 19.31 -40.37 7.39
CA ARG A 41 20.26 -39.95 6.34
C ARG A 41 19.57 -39.22 5.16
N VAL A 42 18.37 -39.62 4.78
CA VAL A 42 17.58 -38.92 3.73
C VAL A 42 17.20 -37.52 4.22
N TRP A 43 16.69 -37.42 5.44
CA TRP A 43 16.35 -36.12 6.04
C TRP A 43 17.57 -35.20 6.20
N ASP A 44 18.71 -35.73 6.63
CA ASP A 44 19.95 -34.96 6.75
C ASP A 44 20.42 -34.41 5.38
N ARG A 45 20.27 -35.20 4.31
CA ARG A 45 20.55 -34.74 2.94
C ARG A 45 19.59 -33.67 2.46
N ILE A 46 18.29 -33.83 2.73
CA ILE A 46 17.26 -32.83 2.38
C ILE A 46 17.54 -31.53 3.15
N ALA A 47 17.79 -31.61 4.44
CA ALA A 47 18.13 -30.45 5.26
C ALA A 47 19.41 -29.76 4.76
N GLY A 48 20.46 -30.54 4.44
CA GLY A 48 21.69 -30.01 3.84
C GLY A 48 21.44 -29.31 2.51
N PHE A 49 20.60 -29.89 1.63
CA PHE A 49 20.24 -29.28 0.36
C PHE A 49 19.49 -27.95 0.57
N ILE A 50 18.51 -27.90 1.49
CA ILE A 50 17.75 -26.67 1.82
C ILE A 50 18.69 -25.57 2.34
N ILE A 51 19.62 -25.93 3.24
CA ILE A 51 20.58 -24.96 3.79
C ILE A 51 21.50 -24.41 2.70
N ILE A 52 22.06 -25.27 1.86
CA ILE A 52 22.95 -24.85 0.76
C ILE A 52 22.19 -23.98 -0.24
N SER A 53 20.98 -24.38 -0.60
CA SER A 53 20.11 -23.57 -1.51
C SER A 53 19.79 -22.20 -0.90
N GLY A 54 19.49 -22.15 0.41
CA GLY A 54 19.27 -20.89 1.13
C GLY A 54 20.49 -19.98 1.11
N ILE A 55 21.69 -20.53 1.31
CA ILE A 55 22.94 -19.77 1.23
C ILE A 55 23.17 -19.23 -0.18
N ILE A 56 22.97 -20.05 -1.21
CA ILE A 56 23.15 -19.63 -2.61
C ILE A 56 22.17 -18.50 -2.97
N ILE A 57 20.90 -18.62 -2.59
CA ILE A 57 19.89 -17.60 -2.80
C ILE A 57 20.27 -16.31 -2.04
N GLY A 58 20.66 -16.42 -0.78
CA GLY A 58 21.10 -15.28 0.02
C GLY A 58 22.29 -14.55 -0.60
N CYS A 59 23.30 -15.28 -1.05
CA CYS A 59 24.46 -14.70 -1.75
C CYS A 59 24.05 -14.02 -3.08
N ALA A 60 23.14 -14.63 -3.83
CA ALA A 60 22.65 -14.05 -5.07
C ALA A 60 21.87 -12.73 -4.81
N CYS A 61 21.02 -12.68 -3.78
CA CYS A 61 20.31 -11.47 -3.37
C CYS A 61 21.27 -10.35 -2.96
N LEU A 62 22.26 -10.64 -2.12
CA LEU A 62 23.28 -9.66 -1.70
C LEU A 62 24.12 -9.17 -2.88
N THR A 63 24.46 -10.05 -3.82
CA THR A 63 25.19 -9.65 -5.02
C THR A 63 24.36 -8.73 -5.91
N LEU A 64 23.08 -9.05 -6.08
CA LEU A 64 22.14 -8.21 -6.84
C LEU A 64 21.98 -6.84 -6.19
N GLU A 65 21.77 -6.79 -4.88
CA GLU A 65 21.69 -5.54 -4.12
C GLU A 65 22.98 -4.71 -4.29
N TYR A 66 24.15 -5.32 -4.15
CA TYR A 66 25.43 -4.65 -4.36
C TYR A 66 25.54 -4.04 -5.77
N ILE A 67 25.13 -4.78 -6.81
CA ILE A 67 25.10 -4.29 -8.20
C ILE A 67 24.14 -3.12 -8.37
N ILE A 68 22.99 -3.16 -7.75
CA ILE A 68 22.01 -2.07 -7.82
C ILE A 68 22.54 -0.82 -7.10
N VAL A 69 23.06 -0.99 -5.89
CA VAL A 69 23.43 0.12 -4.99
C VAL A 69 24.77 0.77 -5.35
N LYS A 70 25.77 -0.03 -5.77
CA LYS A 70 27.13 0.43 -6.12
C LYS A 70 27.40 0.40 -7.63
N GLY A 71 26.43 0.00 -8.44
CA GLY A 71 26.55 -0.07 -9.89
C GLY A 71 26.50 1.29 -10.57
N PRO A 72 26.61 1.31 -11.91
CA PRO A 72 26.80 2.54 -12.68
C PRO A 72 25.51 3.36 -12.92
N SER A 73 24.34 2.89 -12.44
CA SER A 73 23.06 3.57 -12.67
C SER A 73 22.56 4.25 -11.39
N PRO A 74 22.77 5.57 -11.22
CA PRO A 74 22.22 6.32 -10.09
C PRO A 74 20.69 6.21 -10.02
N ALA A 75 19.99 6.30 -11.15
CA ALA A 75 18.53 6.22 -11.19
C ALA A 75 17.99 4.88 -10.66
N LEU A 76 18.63 3.75 -10.99
CA LEU A 76 18.21 2.44 -10.46
C LEU A 76 18.48 2.34 -8.96
N ARG A 77 19.63 2.86 -8.51
CA ARG A 77 19.98 2.93 -7.09
C ARG A 77 18.93 3.74 -6.31
N ASP A 78 18.60 4.92 -6.80
CA ASP A 78 17.71 5.86 -6.11
C ASP A 78 16.28 5.32 -6.05
N ILE A 79 15.78 4.70 -7.12
CA ILE A 79 14.50 3.97 -7.13
C ILE A 79 14.50 2.82 -6.11
N PHE A 80 15.58 2.05 -6.04
CA PHE A 80 15.69 0.94 -5.09
C PHE A 80 15.67 1.43 -3.65
N ILE A 81 16.47 2.46 -3.32
CA ILE A 81 16.56 3.01 -1.97
C ILE A 81 15.20 3.58 -1.55
N SER A 82 14.57 4.42 -2.38
CA SER A 82 13.27 5.00 -2.05
C SER A 82 12.17 3.93 -1.91
N THR A 83 12.19 2.88 -2.76
CA THR A 83 11.26 1.75 -2.61
C THR A 83 11.44 1.03 -1.27
N MET A 84 12.70 0.82 -0.84
CA MET A 84 13.00 0.17 0.45
C MET A 84 12.61 1.08 1.63
N ASP A 85 12.86 2.38 1.53
CA ASP A 85 12.53 3.35 2.57
C ASP A 85 11.02 3.47 2.82
N GLU A 86 10.20 3.41 1.78
CA GLU A 86 8.74 3.39 1.87
C GLU A 86 8.20 2.02 2.37
N THR A 87 9.05 0.99 2.40
CA THR A 87 8.70 -0.34 2.89
C THR A 87 9.22 -0.54 4.30
N ARG A 88 8.39 -0.44 5.32
CA ARG A 88 8.76 -0.48 6.75
C ARG A 88 9.71 -1.60 7.14
N ARG A 89 9.49 -2.81 6.63
CA ARG A 89 10.29 -4.00 6.96
C ARG A 89 11.67 -4.01 6.33
N PHE A 90 11.88 -3.29 5.25
CA PHE A 90 13.08 -3.38 4.43
C PHE A 90 13.94 -2.12 4.44
N LYS A 91 13.60 -1.12 5.26
CA LYS A 91 14.40 0.12 5.43
C LYS A 91 15.87 -0.09 5.77
N PHE A 92 16.21 -1.24 6.36
CA PHE A 92 17.59 -1.56 6.72
C PHE A 92 18.43 -2.11 5.54
N ILE A 93 17.79 -2.57 4.46
CA ILE A 93 18.49 -3.21 3.33
C ILE A 93 19.52 -2.26 2.71
N PRO A 94 19.21 -1.02 2.33
CA PRO A 94 20.22 -0.12 1.76
C PRO A 94 21.41 0.13 2.68
N GLN A 95 21.26 -0.03 3.99
CA GLN A 95 22.32 0.16 4.99
C GLN A 95 23.36 -0.97 4.97
N ILE A 96 23.12 -2.07 4.28
CA ILE A 96 24.07 -3.18 4.15
C ILE A 96 25.32 -2.75 3.36
N PHE A 97 25.15 -1.93 2.33
CA PHE A 97 26.22 -1.51 1.43
C PHE A 97 26.46 0.00 1.37
N LEU A 98 25.59 0.83 1.98
CA LEU A 98 25.72 2.27 2.03
C LEU A 98 25.93 2.77 3.46
N THR A 99 26.79 3.77 3.59
CA THR A 99 26.98 4.50 4.83
C THR A 99 25.83 5.44 5.13
N ALA A 100 25.71 5.89 6.38
CA ALA A 100 24.68 6.88 6.76
C ALA A 100 24.82 8.19 5.98
N ASP A 101 26.05 8.62 5.67
CA ASP A 101 26.32 9.86 4.93
C ASP A 101 25.93 9.71 3.46
N GLU A 102 26.27 8.59 2.80
CA GLU A 102 25.83 8.29 1.43
C GLU A 102 24.30 8.22 1.33
N LEU A 103 23.66 7.58 2.31
CA LEU A 103 22.18 7.53 2.34
C LEU A 103 21.56 8.90 2.56
N LYS A 104 22.17 9.74 3.40
CA LYS A 104 21.71 11.12 3.63
C LYS A 104 21.82 11.95 2.36
N GLU A 105 22.92 11.84 1.63
CA GLU A 105 23.11 12.54 0.35
C GLU A 105 22.08 12.10 -0.69
N ILE A 106 21.84 10.79 -0.83
CA ILE A 106 20.86 10.23 -1.78
C ILE A 106 19.40 10.63 -1.40
N ARG A 107 19.13 10.71 -0.10
CA ARG A 107 17.82 11.09 0.44
C ARG A 107 17.60 12.59 0.51
N SER A 108 18.66 13.40 0.35
CA SER A 108 18.52 14.84 0.29
C SER A 108 17.85 15.23 -1.01
N VAL A 109 16.53 15.40 -0.95
CA VAL A 109 15.76 16.06 -2.00
C VAL A 109 15.98 17.55 -1.83
N GLU A 110 16.18 18.31 -2.90
CA GLU A 110 16.09 19.76 -2.82
C GLU A 110 14.70 20.11 -2.22
N GLU A 111 14.68 20.93 -1.18
CA GLU A 111 13.40 21.40 -0.63
C GLU A 111 12.73 22.25 -1.71
N MET A 112 11.56 21.80 -2.17
CA MET A 112 10.74 22.57 -3.08
C MET A 112 10.33 23.89 -2.40
N ASP A 113 10.19 24.96 -3.18
CA ASP A 113 9.63 26.21 -2.70
C ASP A 113 8.26 25.95 -2.06
N LYS A 114 8.13 26.35 -0.80
CA LYS A 114 6.92 26.12 0.01
C LYS A 114 5.84 27.17 -0.26
N ASP A 115 6.09 28.15 -1.10
CA ASP A 115 5.14 29.20 -1.49
C ASP A 115 4.15 28.75 -2.60
N ILE A 116 3.76 27.45 -2.59
CA ILE A 116 2.74 26.94 -3.50
C ILE A 116 1.37 27.41 -3.03
N THR A 117 0.70 28.19 -3.86
CA THR A 117 -0.69 28.66 -3.63
C THR A 117 -1.57 28.22 -4.79
N THR A 118 -2.80 27.86 -4.49
CA THR A 118 -3.80 27.50 -5.52
C THR A 118 -4.38 28.73 -6.19
N ASP A 119 -4.27 28.79 -7.52
CA ASP A 119 -5.01 29.77 -8.32
C ASP A 119 -6.43 29.23 -8.59
N THR A 120 -7.38 29.69 -7.80
CA THR A 120 -8.78 29.27 -7.89
C THR A 120 -9.46 29.68 -9.19
N SER A 121 -8.88 30.62 -9.95
CA SER A 121 -9.45 31.07 -11.24
C SER A 121 -9.30 30.03 -12.37
N LEU A 122 -8.44 29.03 -12.18
CA LEU A 122 -8.22 27.95 -13.14
C LEU A 122 -9.29 26.86 -13.08
N ILE A 123 -10.14 26.89 -12.06
CA ILE A 123 -11.19 25.88 -11.86
C ILE A 123 -12.56 26.56 -11.92
N THR A 124 -13.41 26.09 -12.79
CA THR A 124 -14.80 26.57 -12.92
C THR A 124 -15.74 25.41 -12.63
N ILE A 125 -16.44 25.48 -11.50
CA ILE A 125 -17.41 24.46 -11.13
C ILE A 125 -18.59 24.48 -12.11
N GLN A 126 -18.70 23.41 -12.87
CA GLN A 126 -19.83 23.16 -13.76
C GLN A 126 -20.76 22.20 -13.02
N ALA A 127 -21.86 22.69 -12.49
CA ALA A 127 -22.75 21.96 -11.58
C ALA A 127 -23.24 20.63 -12.19
N GLY A 128 -22.51 19.55 -11.97
CA GLY A 128 -22.92 18.16 -12.22
C GLY A 128 -23.00 17.71 -13.69
N GLU A 129 -22.71 18.58 -14.65
CA GLU A 129 -22.70 18.23 -16.06
C GLU A 129 -21.31 18.36 -16.64
N ALA A 130 -20.62 17.21 -16.89
CA ALA A 130 -19.48 17.24 -17.78
C ALA A 130 -19.92 17.77 -19.16
N ALA A 131 -19.14 18.71 -19.71
CA ALA A 131 -19.40 19.18 -21.08
C ALA A 131 -19.25 17.96 -22.03
N GLN A 132 -20.37 17.42 -22.50
CA GLN A 132 -20.37 16.25 -23.37
C GLN A 132 -20.10 16.69 -24.81
N THR A 133 -19.29 15.93 -25.52
CA THR A 133 -19.14 16.00 -26.97
C THR A 133 -20.31 15.30 -27.68
N ASP A 134 -20.40 15.45 -28.98
CA ASP A 134 -21.50 14.87 -29.79
C ASP A 134 -21.60 13.32 -29.68
N ASP A 135 -20.57 12.65 -29.19
CA ASP A 135 -20.53 11.20 -28.95
C ASP A 135 -20.83 10.79 -27.50
N GLY A 136 -21.28 11.72 -26.67
CA GLY A 136 -21.67 11.48 -25.28
C GLY A 136 -20.50 11.34 -24.30
N LYS A 137 -19.27 11.64 -24.75
CA LYS A 137 -18.07 11.63 -23.92
C LYS A 137 -17.72 13.02 -23.41
N ASP A 138 -17.02 13.07 -22.30
CA ASP A 138 -16.38 14.32 -21.89
C ASP A 138 -15.09 14.59 -22.69
N ALA A 139 -14.44 15.74 -22.41
CA ALA A 139 -13.20 16.13 -23.10
C ALA A 139 -12.06 15.15 -22.92
N TYR A 140 -12.14 14.23 -21.96
CA TYR A 140 -11.13 13.22 -21.60
C TYR A 140 -11.56 11.80 -22.01
N GLY A 141 -12.65 11.67 -22.74
CA GLY A 141 -13.16 10.41 -23.27
C GLY A 141 -13.95 9.59 -22.26
N LEU A 142 -14.32 10.16 -21.11
CA LEU A 142 -15.11 9.51 -20.08
C LEU A 142 -16.60 9.60 -20.41
N VAL A 143 -17.36 8.60 -20.00
CA VAL A 143 -18.82 8.52 -20.18
C VAL A 143 -19.46 8.27 -18.81
N ASP A 144 -20.46 9.06 -18.48
CA ASP A 144 -21.36 8.84 -17.38
C ASP A 144 -22.55 8.05 -17.92
N ASP A 145 -22.50 6.71 -17.86
CA ASP A 145 -23.43 5.82 -18.55
C ASP A 145 -24.85 5.83 -17.93
N ASP A 146 -24.96 6.09 -16.63
CA ASP A 146 -26.22 6.07 -15.90
C ASP A 146 -26.70 7.46 -15.45
N GLY A 147 -25.83 8.46 -15.62
CA GLY A 147 -26.19 9.87 -15.35
C GLY A 147 -26.19 10.18 -13.85
N ASP A 148 -25.51 9.42 -13.02
CA ASP A 148 -25.44 9.65 -11.57
C ASP A 148 -24.33 10.63 -11.17
N GLY A 149 -23.49 11.05 -12.12
CA GLY A 149 -22.37 11.96 -11.93
C GLY A 149 -21.12 11.31 -11.36
N ILE A 150 -21.03 9.98 -11.38
CA ILE A 150 -19.88 9.19 -10.93
C ILE A 150 -19.38 8.32 -12.07
N ILE A 151 -18.12 8.46 -12.44
CA ILE A 151 -17.53 7.67 -13.53
C ILE A 151 -16.42 6.79 -12.95
N PHE A 152 -16.59 5.49 -13.06
CA PHE A 152 -15.56 4.51 -12.68
C PHE A 152 -14.71 4.10 -13.89
N THR A 153 -13.39 4.10 -13.75
CA THR A 153 -12.47 3.82 -14.85
C THR A 153 -11.33 2.89 -14.40
N ASP A 154 -11.12 1.81 -15.14
CA ASP A 154 -9.93 0.96 -14.98
C ASP A 154 -8.69 1.65 -15.54
N ILE A 155 -7.63 1.72 -14.77
CA ILE A 155 -6.34 2.29 -15.15
C ILE A 155 -5.31 1.19 -15.35
N LYS A 156 -4.57 1.25 -16.45
CA LYS A 156 -3.49 0.30 -16.75
C LYS A 156 -2.25 1.04 -17.18
N GLY A 157 -1.11 0.70 -16.56
CA GLY A 157 0.19 1.24 -16.90
C GLY A 157 1.26 0.15 -17.04
N ASN A 158 2.50 0.57 -17.17
CA ASN A 158 3.62 -0.35 -17.31
C ASN A 158 3.96 -1.02 -15.98
N GLY A 159 3.46 -2.22 -15.77
CA GLY A 159 3.69 -3.01 -14.55
C GLY A 159 2.74 -2.70 -13.40
N PHE A 160 1.66 -1.94 -13.63
CA PHE A 160 0.65 -1.68 -12.63
C PHE A 160 -0.77 -1.68 -13.21
N VAL A 161 -1.72 -1.89 -12.31
CA VAL A 161 -3.15 -1.64 -12.52
C VAL A 161 -3.63 -0.66 -11.46
N GLY A 162 -4.65 0.13 -11.78
CA GLY A 162 -5.25 1.09 -10.88
C GLY A 162 -6.73 1.29 -11.20
N TYR A 163 -7.37 2.09 -10.38
CA TYR A 163 -8.79 2.39 -10.47
C TYR A 163 -8.99 3.87 -10.18
N MET A 164 -9.86 4.47 -10.95
CA MET A 164 -10.17 5.90 -10.86
C MET A 164 -11.67 6.10 -10.75
N ILE A 165 -12.06 6.95 -9.84
CA ILE A 165 -13.43 7.49 -9.76
C ILE A 165 -13.36 8.99 -10.07
N THR A 166 -14.19 9.44 -11.01
CA THR A 166 -14.39 10.85 -11.28
C THR A 166 -15.76 11.26 -10.78
N VAL A 167 -15.81 12.19 -9.83
CA VAL A 167 -17.02 12.76 -9.26
C VAL A 167 -17.25 14.11 -9.94
N LEU A 168 -18.31 14.23 -10.75
CA LEU A 168 -18.54 15.41 -11.58
C LEU A 168 -18.93 16.64 -10.75
N ASP A 169 -19.64 16.44 -9.63
CA ASP A 169 -20.02 17.50 -8.71
C ASP A 169 -19.13 17.49 -7.46
N PRO A 170 -18.18 18.44 -7.31
CA PRO A 170 -17.30 18.49 -6.15
C PRO A 170 -18.02 18.71 -4.81
N SER A 171 -19.25 19.22 -4.81
CA SER A 171 -20.03 19.40 -3.59
C SER A 171 -20.42 18.08 -2.92
N ARG A 172 -20.36 16.98 -3.65
CA ARG A 172 -20.58 15.61 -3.14
C ARG A 172 -19.38 15.07 -2.38
N VAL A 173 -18.19 15.66 -2.55
CA VAL A 173 -16.93 15.18 -1.95
C VAL A 173 -16.73 15.78 -0.57
N PHE A 174 -16.38 14.93 0.38
CA PHE A 174 -16.13 15.35 1.76
C PHE A 174 -15.09 14.46 2.45
N VAL A 175 -14.57 14.90 3.59
CA VAL A 175 -13.71 14.13 4.47
C VAL A 175 -14.53 13.56 5.63
N GLY A 176 -14.28 12.30 5.98
CA GLY A 176 -14.86 11.69 7.16
C GLY A 176 -13.80 10.98 8.00
N MET A 177 -14.05 10.89 9.32
CA MET A 177 -13.17 10.28 10.31
C MET A 177 -13.96 9.44 11.33
N PRO A 178 -13.28 8.58 12.14
CA PRO A 178 -13.90 7.92 13.30
C PRO A 178 -14.45 8.92 14.33
N ASP A 179 -15.43 8.52 15.14
CA ASP A 179 -15.99 9.40 16.21
C ASP A 179 -14.97 9.71 17.32
N SER A 180 -14.02 8.81 17.54
CA SER A 180 -13.00 8.95 18.58
C SER A 180 -11.66 9.35 18.00
N TYR A 181 -11.34 10.64 18.02
CA TYR A 181 -9.98 11.10 17.76
C TYR A 181 -8.99 10.47 18.75
N GLY A 182 -7.91 9.88 18.24
CA GLY A 182 -6.89 9.21 19.06
C GLY A 182 -7.25 7.78 19.50
N GLY A 183 -8.41 7.28 19.12
CA GLY A 183 -8.85 5.91 19.35
C GLY A 183 -8.34 4.95 18.26
N VAL A 184 -9.13 3.92 17.98
CA VAL A 184 -8.91 3.04 16.83
C VAL A 184 -9.56 3.66 15.59
N GLY A 185 -8.85 3.69 14.47
CA GLY A 185 -9.39 4.10 13.17
C GLY A 185 -10.50 3.16 12.70
N LEU A 186 -11.13 3.52 11.60
CA LEU A 186 -12.12 2.68 10.93
C LEU A 186 -11.59 2.26 9.55
N THR A 187 -11.98 1.08 9.10
CA THR A 187 -11.77 0.70 7.70
C THR A 187 -12.56 1.62 6.78
N LEU A 188 -12.14 1.75 5.52
CA LEU A 188 -12.86 2.59 4.56
C LEU A 188 -14.33 2.18 4.42
N GLN A 189 -14.63 0.89 4.43
CA GLN A 189 -16.00 0.37 4.41
C GLN A 189 -16.82 0.84 5.62
N GLU A 190 -16.21 0.83 6.82
CA GLU A 190 -16.89 1.31 8.03
C GLU A 190 -17.13 2.81 7.99
N LEU A 191 -16.17 3.60 7.43
CA LEU A 191 -16.34 5.03 7.20
C LEU A 191 -17.45 5.31 6.19
N VAL A 192 -17.44 4.64 5.02
CA VAL A 192 -18.50 4.76 4.01
C VAL A 192 -19.88 4.46 4.61
N ASN A 193 -20.00 3.36 5.36
CA ASN A 193 -21.27 3.01 6.02
C ASN A 193 -21.68 4.04 7.07
N LYS A 194 -20.74 4.52 7.89
CA LYS A 194 -20.98 5.52 8.94
C LYS A 194 -21.56 6.82 8.38
N TYR A 195 -21.00 7.30 7.28
CA TYR A 195 -21.40 8.55 6.68
C TYR A 195 -22.52 8.41 5.63
N GLY A 196 -22.94 7.18 5.30
CA GLY A 196 -23.89 6.90 4.23
C GLY A 196 -23.36 7.37 2.87
N ALA A 197 -22.05 7.20 2.64
CA ALA A 197 -21.40 7.54 1.39
C ALA A 197 -21.59 6.42 0.35
N GLU A 198 -21.44 6.75 -0.93
CA GLU A 198 -21.48 5.78 -2.03
C GLU A 198 -20.12 5.13 -2.26
N GLY A 199 -19.03 5.86 -1.96
CA GLY A 199 -17.67 5.38 -2.08
C GLY A 199 -16.64 6.36 -1.57
N GLY A 200 -15.34 6.03 -1.82
CA GLY A 200 -14.23 6.87 -1.45
C GLY A 200 -12.87 6.16 -1.50
N ILE A 201 -11.87 6.89 -1.05
CA ILE A 201 -10.47 6.46 -0.93
C ILE A 201 -9.92 6.80 0.46
N ASN A 202 -8.87 6.11 0.90
CA ASN A 202 -8.10 6.55 2.07
C ASN A 202 -7.47 7.92 1.81
N ALA A 203 -7.22 8.70 2.87
CA ALA A 203 -6.72 10.06 2.72
C ALA A 203 -5.41 10.31 3.49
N GLY A 204 -5.44 10.94 4.65
CA GLY A 204 -4.28 11.34 5.41
C GLY A 204 -3.46 10.20 6.00
N GLY A 205 -2.23 10.52 6.39
CA GLY A 205 -1.38 9.62 7.16
C GLY A 205 -1.75 9.58 8.64
N PHE A 206 -1.18 8.64 9.37
CA PHE A 206 -1.39 8.51 10.82
C PHE A 206 -0.14 8.03 11.54
N LYS A 207 -0.06 8.34 12.83
CA LYS A 207 1.02 7.85 13.69
C LYS A 207 0.97 6.33 13.78
N ASP A 208 2.02 5.71 13.30
CA ASP A 208 2.13 4.27 13.16
C ASP A 208 3.43 3.78 13.83
N ASP A 209 3.46 3.78 15.15
CA ASP A 209 4.60 3.37 15.94
C ASP A 209 4.90 1.86 15.76
N GLY A 210 5.91 1.56 14.96
CA GLY A 210 6.42 0.20 14.78
C GLY A 210 5.60 -0.70 13.85
N GLY A 211 4.70 -0.15 13.02
CA GLY A 211 3.94 -0.92 12.02
C GLY A 211 2.63 -1.52 12.53
N GLY A 212 2.28 -1.28 13.79
CA GLY A 212 1.04 -1.71 14.44
C GLY A 212 0.02 -0.60 14.65
N GLY A 213 0.13 0.51 13.92
CA GLY A 213 -0.75 1.66 14.09
C GLY A 213 -2.22 1.33 13.84
N PHE A 214 -3.07 1.83 14.72
CA PHE A 214 -4.51 1.57 14.72
C PHE A 214 -5.32 2.62 13.94
N GLY A 215 -4.65 3.48 13.14
CA GLY A 215 -5.32 4.50 12.31
C GLY A 215 -6.07 5.57 13.12
N GLY A 216 -5.76 5.79 14.39
CA GLY A 216 -6.57 6.63 15.25
C GLY A 216 -6.10 8.07 15.40
N ILE A 217 -4.83 8.35 15.10
CA ILE A 217 -4.23 9.69 15.26
C ILE A 217 -3.72 10.14 13.90
N PRO A 218 -4.46 11.00 13.18
CA PRO A 218 -3.98 11.55 11.91
C PRO A 218 -2.71 12.38 12.12
N GLU A 219 -1.86 12.40 11.11
CA GLU A 219 -0.68 13.27 11.05
C GLU A 219 -1.05 14.56 10.31
N GLY A 220 -0.57 15.71 10.87
CA GLY A 220 -0.84 17.02 10.29
C GLY A 220 -2.28 17.50 10.51
N ILE A 221 -2.80 18.26 9.58
CA ILE A 221 -4.12 18.91 9.67
C ILE A 221 -5.19 17.98 9.09
N THR A 222 -6.29 17.82 9.80
CA THR A 222 -7.53 17.23 9.29
C THR A 222 -8.66 18.22 9.50
N VAL A 223 -9.39 18.55 8.43
CA VAL A 223 -10.52 19.50 8.43
C VAL A 223 -11.79 18.78 7.98
N ILE A 224 -12.85 18.90 8.76
CA ILE A 224 -14.16 18.30 8.44
C ILE A 224 -15.25 19.33 8.69
N ASN A 225 -16.02 19.66 7.65
CA ASN A 225 -17.06 20.68 7.71
C ASN A 225 -16.58 22.02 8.32
N GLY A 226 -15.33 22.41 8.02
CA GLY A 226 -14.71 23.63 8.52
C GLY A 226 -14.15 23.55 9.96
N GLU A 227 -14.31 22.42 10.64
CA GLU A 227 -13.73 22.18 11.94
C GLU A 227 -12.34 21.52 11.81
N ILE A 228 -11.32 22.08 12.48
CA ILE A 228 -9.95 21.57 12.43
C ILE A 228 -9.69 20.66 13.62
N TYR A 229 -9.43 19.38 13.37
CA TYR A 229 -9.28 18.34 14.38
C TYR A 229 -7.84 18.08 14.79
N ASN A 230 -6.88 18.40 13.96
CA ASN A 230 -5.46 18.31 14.25
C ASN A 230 -4.73 19.43 13.49
N GLY A 231 -3.56 19.85 13.92
CA GLY A 231 -2.91 20.93 13.21
C GLY A 231 -1.75 21.61 13.94
N GLY A 232 -1.21 20.98 14.99
CA GLY A 232 -0.24 21.64 15.89
C GLY A 232 1.18 21.77 15.37
N ASP A 233 1.64 20.91 14.47
CA ASP A 233 3.08 20.72 14.22
C ASP A 233 3.58 21.27 12.87
N GLY A 234 2.77 22.07 12.18
CA GLY A 234 3.10 22.66 10.88
C GLY A 234 2.79 21.75 9.69
N PRO A 235 3.07 22.22 8.46
CA PRO A 235 2.76 21.46 7.28
C PRO A 235 3.65 20.22 7.21
N LEU A 236 3.02 19.09 6.99
CA LEU A 236 3.70 17.88 6.52
C LEU A 236 4.12 18.09 5.06
N ASN A 237 4.38 17.03 4.35
CA ASN A 237 4.83 17.05 2.94
C ASN A 237 3.82 17.66 1.94
N GLY A 238 2.70 18.22 2.41
CA GLY A 238 1.65 18.84 1.64
C GLY A 238 0.30 18.83 2.35
N PHE A 239 -0.68 19.46 1.70
CA PHE A 239 -2.08 19.50 2.10
C PHE A 239 -2.97 19.44 0.87
N ALA A 240 -4.12 18.81 0.99
CA ALA A 240 -5.19 18.84 0.00
C ALA A 240 -6.53 19.09 0.71
N GLY A 241 -7.26 20.10 0.28
CA GLY A 241 -8.55 20.41 0.89
C GLY A 241 -9.46 21.25 0.00
N PHE A 242 -10.76 20.99 0.11
CA PHE A 242 -11.79 21.72 -0.61
C PHE A 242 -12.23 22.94 0.20
N ASP A 243 -12.31 24.10 -0.46
CA ASP A 243 -12.94 25.27 0.10
C ASP A 243 -14.48 25.18 0.05
N LYS A 244 -15.15 26.20 0.58
CA LYS A 244 -16.62 26.30 0.58
C LYS A 244 -17.25 26.34 -0.81
N ASN A 245 -16.47 26.68 -1.85
CA ASN A 245 -16.93 26.71 -3.24
C ASN A 245 -16.70 25.38 -3.97
N GLY A 246 -16.08 24.38 -3.31
CA GLY A 246 -15.75 23.09 -3.90
C GLY A 246 -14.45 23.08 -4.71
N ILE A 247 -13.57 24.07 -4.52
CA ILE A 247 -12.27 24.13 -5.19
C ILE A 247 -11.23 23.40 -4.34
N LEU A 248 -10.47 22.50 -4.95
CA LEU A 248 -9.39 21.77 -4.33
C LEU A 248 -8.13 22.63 -4.25
N HIS A 249 -7.77 23.02 -3.05
CA HIS A 249 -6.51 23.65 -2.73
C HIS A 249 -5.44 22.61 -2.48
N VAL A 250 -4.24 22.83 -3.02
CA VAL A 250 -3.03 22.04 -2.73
C VAL A 250 -1.90 23.00 -2.35
N GLY A 251 -1.12 22.64 -1.34
CA GLY A 251 -0.04 23.52 -0.86
C GLY A 251 0.59 22.99 0.44
N TYR A 252 1.46 23.80 1.04
CA TYR A 252 2.04 23.55 2.36
C TYR A 252 1.31 24.39 3.40
N TYR A 253 0.12 23.95 3.79
CA TYR A 253 -0.82 24.72 4.60
C TYR A 253 -0.55 24.58 6.10
N PHE A 254 -0.53 25.73 6.77
CA PHE A 254 -0.64 25.85 8.23
C PHE A 254 -2.11 26.09 8.63
N TYR A 255 -2.35 26.17 9.93
CA TYR A 255 -3.67 26.45 10.47
C TYR A 255 -4.27 27.75 9.88
N ASP A 256 -3.47 28.82 9.83
CA ASP A 256 -3.92 30.14 9.34
C ASP A 256 -4.27 30.09 7.84
N ASP A 257 -3.57 29.27 7.05
CA ASP A 257 -3.86 29.09 5.63
C ASP A 257 -5.18 28.37 5.41
N VAL A 258 -5.47 27.34 6.22
CA VAL A 258 -6.75 26.64 6.21
C VAL A 258 -7.91 27.58 6.46
N VAL A 259 -7.76 28.45 7.48
CA VAL A 259 -8.78 29.46 7.82
C VAL A 259 -8.88 30.53 6.75
N ALA A 260 -7.76 31.06 6.26
CA ALA A 260 -7.74 32.12 5.24
C ALA A 260 -8.35 31.68 3.90
N ASN A 261 -8.17 30.42 3.52
CA ASN A 261 -8.74 29.85 2.30
C ASN A 261 -10.12 29.20 2.50
N GLU A 262 -10.73 29.37 3.68
CA GLU A 262 -12.08 28.89 4.00
C GLU A 262 -12.25 27.36 3.70
N ILE A 263 -11.20 26.56 4.00
CA ILE A 263 -11.24 25.12 3.75
C ILE A 263 -12.30 24.44 4.63
N VAL A 264 -13.15 23.64 4.01
CA VAL A 264 -14.24 22.93 4.69
C VAL A 264 -13.94 21.44 4.87
N ASN A 265 -13.19 20.81 3.95
CA ASN A 265 -12.79 19.41 4.04
C ASN A 265 -11.38 19.24 3.52
N GLY A 266 -10.46 18.68 4.29
CA GLY A 266 -9.10 18.52 3.85
C GLY A 266 -8.22 17.73 4.81
N VAL A 267 -7.08 17.28 4.31
CA VAL A 267 -6.08 16.52 5.08
C VAL A 267 -4.67 16.90 4.69
N SER A 268 -3.75 16.83 5.63
CA SER A 268 -2.32 16.89 5.34
C SER A 268 -1.81 15.56 4.84
N PHE A 269 -1.21 15.59 3.67
CA PHE A 269 -0.37 14.52 3.12
C PHE A 269 0.41 15.06 1.91
N GLY A 270 1.20 14.21 1.25
CA GLY A 270 1.96 14.64 0.08
C GLY A 270 2.80 13.51 -0.55
N PRO A 271 3.60 13.87 -1.50
CA PRO A 271 3.88 15.22 -2.01
C PRO A 271 2.72 15.80 -2.83
N ILE A 272 2.78 17.11 -3.08
CA ILE A 272 1.95 17.76 -4.09
C ILE A 272 2.43 17.24 -5.46
N LEU A 273 1.50 16.82 -6.30
CA LEU A 273 1.79 16.22 -7.60
C LEU A 273 1.63 17.21 -8.75
N ILE A 274 0.55 17.99 -8.71
CA ILE A 274 0.22 19.00 -9.71
C ILE A 274 -0.32 20.22 -8.98
N SER A 275 0.15 21.39 -9.34
CA SER A 275 -0.35 22.66 -8.83
C SER A 275 -0.57 23.63 -9.98
N ASN A 276 -1.79 24.19 -10.09
CA ASN A 276 -2.16 25.16 -11.11
C ASN A 276 -1.88 24.68 -12.55
N GLY A 277 -2.07 23.39 -12.81
CA GLY A 277 -1.84 22.74 -14.11
C GLY A 277 -0.38 22.35 -14.38
N GLU A 278 0.54 22.71 -13.48
CA GLU A 278 1.96 22.40 -13.65
C GLU A 278 2.36 21.19 -12.77
N PRO A 279 3.00 20.17 -13.35
CA PRO A 279 3.48 19.04 -12.57
C PRO A 279 4.65 19.44 -11.67
N THR A 280 4.70 18.86 -10.47
CA THR A 280 5.87 18.98 -9.61
C THR A 280 7.08 18.36 -10.29
N PRO A 281 8.22 19.11 -10.45
CA PRO A 281 9.41 18.59 -11.09
C PRO A 281 9.96 17.33 -10.42
N SER A 282 10.45 16.40 -11.24
CA SER A 282 10.85 15.06 -10.77
C SER A 282 12.00 15.06 -9.77
N GLU A 283 12.84 16.11 -9.73
CA GLU A 283 13.90 16.31 -8.76
C GLU A 283 13.38 16.51 -7.33
N TYR A 284 12.13 16.97 -7.17
CA TYR A 284 11.45 17.11 -5.87
C TYR A 284 10.62 15.86 -5.49
N LEU A 285 10.53 14.89 -6.39
CA LEU A 285 9.71 13.68 -6.22
C LEU A 285 10.58 12.43 -6.10
N THR A 286 11.21 12.22 -4.95
CA THR A 286 11.82 10.92 -4.70
C THR A 286 10.75 9.90 -4.38
N SER A 287 10.56 8.94 -5.28
CA SER A 287 9.64 7.85 -5.01
C SER A 287 10.09 6.55 -5.64
N GLY A 288 9.95 5.48 -4.85
CA GLY A 288 9.99 4.12 -5.37
C GLY A 288 8.68 3.73 -6.04
N VAL A 289 8.65 2.49 -6.49
CA VAL A 289 7.47 1.86 -7.08
C VAL A 289 6.60 1.29 -5.95
N ASN A 290 5.41 1.86 -5.74
CA ASN A 290 4.54 1.54 -4.60
C ASN A 290 3.06 1.61 -4.97
N PRO A 291 2.16 1.01 -4.15
CA PRO A 291 0.73 1.34 -4.19
C PRO A 291 0.55 2.83 -3.93
N ARG A 292 -0.34 3.49 -4.68
CA ARG A 292 -0.58 4.94 -4.61
C ARG A 292 -2.05 5.26 -4.43
N THR A 293 -2.29 6.32 -3.69
CA THR A 293 -3.61 6.97 -3.56
C THR A 293 -3.43 8.44 -3.85
N SER A 294 -4.31 9.05 -4.63
CA SER A 294 -4.24 10.46 -4.97
C SER A 294 -5.63 11.06 -5.10
N ILE A 295 -5.73 12.35 -4.73
CA ILE A 295 -6.90 13.17 -5.02
C ILE A 295 -6.50 14.29 -5.96
N ALA A 296 -7.35 14.61 -6.92
CA ALA A 296 -7.10 15.68 -7.87
C ALA A 296 -8.41 16.38 -8.27
N GLN A 297 -8.30 17.55 -8.89
CA GLN A 297 -9.43 18.27 -9.45
C GLN A 297 -9.10 18.80 -10.84
N ARG A 298 -10.07 18.70 -11.73
CA ARG A 298 -10.04 19.17 -13.12
C ARG A 298 -10.42 20.65 -13.22
N ALA A 299 -10.14 21.26 -14.36
CA ALA A 299 -10.53 22.64 -14.65
C ALA A 299 -12.05 22.85 -14.67
N ASP A 300 -12.85 21.83 -14.97
CA ASP A 300 -14.32 21.86 -14.96
C ASP A 300 -14.93 21.63 -13.56
N GLY A 301 -14.07 21.38 -12.56
CA GLY A 301 -14.47 21.15 -11.18
C GLY A 301 -14.61 19.68 -10.79
N ALA A 302 -14.63 18.76 -11.76
CA ALA A 302 -14.72 17.33 -11.44
C ALA A 302 -13.56 16.85 -10.59
N VAL A 303 -13.85 16.02 -9.58
CA VAL A 303 -12.87 15.49 -8.65
C VAL A 303 -12.44 14.10 -9.06
N ILE A 304 -11.14 13.87 -9.12
CA ILE A 304 -10.55 12.57 -9.43
C ILE A 304 -10.03 11.92 -8.15
N MET A 305 -10.46 10.71 -7.88
CA MET A 305 -9.94 9.82 -6.85
C MET A 305 -9.24 8.66 -7.55
N LEU A 306 -7.92 8.55 -7.40
CA LEU A 306 -7.10 7.53 -8.07
C LEU A 306 -6.42 6.63 -7.05
N VAL A 307 -6.53 5.32 -7.23
CA VAL A 307 -5.70 4.32 -6.53
C VAL A 307 -4.95 3.44 -7.51
N ILE A 308 -3.73 3.07 -7.17
CA ILE A 308 -2.90 2.14 -7.94
C ILE A 308 -2.48 1.01 -7.03
N ASP A 309 -2.77 -0.22 -7.44
CA ASP A 309 -2.31 -1.42 -6.77
C ASP A 309 -0.78 -1.53 -6.83
N GLY A 310 -0.19 -2.19 -5.85
CA GLY A 310 1.24 -2.42 -5.85
C GLY A 310 1.68 -3.51 -4.89
N ARG A 311 2.98 -3.85 -4.94
CA ARG A 311 3.61 -4.90 -4.12
C ARG A 311 2.97 -6.28 -4.33
N GLN A 312 2.40 -6.52 -5.52
CA GLN A 312 1.70 -7.74 -5.90
C GLN A 312 2.16 -8.22 -7.28
N VAL A 313 1.93 -9.50 -7.59
CA VAL A 313 2.40 -10.12 -8.84
C VAL A 313 1.76 -9.47 -10.08
N HIS A 314 0.50 -9.05 -9.96
CA HIS A 314 -0.25 -8.43 -11.07
C HIS A 314 -0.01 -6.92 -11.18
N SER A 315 0.53 -6.30 -10.12
CA SER A 315 0.81 -4.87 -10.05
C SER A 315 1.95 -4.60 -9.08
N ILE A 316 3.10 -4.19 -9.58
CA ILE A 316 4.25 -3.86 -8.73
C ILE A 316 4.10 -2.49 -8.07
N GLY A 317 3.26 -1.61 -8.64
CA GLY A 317 3.01 -0.24 -8.21
C GLY A 317 3.48 0.79 -9.21
N ALA A 318 3.32 2.06 -8.84
CA ALA A 318 3.66 3.23 -9.67
C ALA A 318 4.62 4.18 -8.95
N LYS A 319 5.39 4.94 -9.74
CA LYS A 319 6.12 6.13 -9.28
C LYS A 319 5.18 7.33 -9.27
N TYR A 320 5.57 8.42 -8.62
CA TYR A 320 4.80 9.67 -8.68
C TYR A 320 4.67 10.19 -10.11
N GLN A 321 5.71 10.05 -10.95
CA GLN A 321 5.61 10.47 -12.35
C GLN A 321 4.50 9.73 -13.09
N ASP A 322 4.36 8.41 -12.90
CA ASP A 322 3.28 7.64 -13.52
C ASP A 322 1.90 8.15 -13.08
N VAL A 323 1.76 8.52 -11.79
CA VAL A 323 0.52 9.11 -11.25
C VAL A 323 0.24 10.48 -11.83
N ILE A 324 1.26 11.34 -11.94
CA ILE A 324 1.17 12.67 -12.55
C ILE A 324 0.71 12.56 -14.01
N ASP A 325 1.36 11.69 -14.78
CA ASP A 325 1.04 11.50 -16.20
C ASP A 325 -0.43 11.08 -16.37
N ILE A 326 -0.89 10.12 -15.56
CA ILE A 326 -2.32 9.71 -15.56
C ILE A 326 -3.22 10.91 -15.23
N LEU A 327 -2.95 11.63 -14.15
CA LEU A 327 -3.80 12.71 -13.70
C LEU A 327 -3.86 13.87 -14.71
N LEU A 328 -2.74 14.19 -15.38
CA LEU A 328 -2.70 15.17 -16.46
C LEU A 328 -3.48 14.71 -17.70
N ASP A 329 -3.39 13.44 -18.07
CA ASP A 329 -4.15 12.86 -19.17
C ASP A 329 -5.68 12.99 -18.94
N TYR A 330 -6.11 12.96 -17.69
CA TYR A 330 -7.50 13.18 -17.28
C TYR A 330 -7.82 14.63 -16.85
N GLY A 331 -6.92 15.59 -17.13
CA GLY A 331 -7.18 17.02 -17.02
C GLY A 331 -7.05 17.62 -15.62
N ALA A 332 -6.31 16.98 -14.72
CA ALA A 332 -6.08 17.53 -13.40
C ALA A 332 -5.33 18.87 -13.44
N VAL A 333 -5.85 19.85 -12.71
CA VAL A 333 -5.22 21.16 -12.47
C VAL A 333 -4.50 21.17 -11.13
N ASN A 334 -5.11 20.58 -10.11
CA ASN A 334 -4.51 20.41 -8.79
C ASN A 334 -4.55 18.94 -8.38
N ALA A 335 -3.45 18.44 -7.82
CA ALA A 335 -3.37 17.05 -7.35
C ALA A 335 -2.41 16.90 -6.18
N CYS A 336 -2.77 16.05 -5.23
CA CYS A 336 -1.94 15.67 -4.09
C CYS A 336 -1.95 14.16 -3.88
N ASN A 337 -0.78 13.62 -3.55
CA ASN A 337 -0.69 12.23 -3.13
C ASN A 337 -1.21 12.07 -1.70
N MET A 338 -1.92 10.97 -1.46
CA MET A 338 -2.44 10.56 -0.16
C MET A 338 -1.64 9.38 0.39
N ASP A 339 -1.96 8.91 1.61
CA ASP A 339 -1.26 7.77 2.20
C ASP A 339 -1.34 6.55 1.27
N GLY A 340 -0.17 6.00 1.01
CA GLY A 340 0.03 4.93 0.04
C GLY A 340 0.28 3.57 0.69
N GLY A 341 0.92 2.70 -0.06
CA GLY A 341 1.36 1.40 0.45
C GLY A 341 0.20 0.52 0.93
N SER A 342 0.25 0.05 2.17
CA SER A 342 -0.79 -0.82 2.74
C SER A 342 -2.09 -0.08 3.11
N SER A 343 -2.10 1.26 3.05
CA SER A 343 -3.30 2.05 3.25
C SER A 343 -4.11 2.28 1.97
N THR A 344 -3.49 2.07 0.79
CA THR A 344 -4.13 2.26 -0.51
C THR A 344 -5.37 1.40 -0.67
N VAL A 345 -6.53 2.03 -0.59
CA VAL A 345 -7.83 1.37 -0.75
C VAL A 345 -8.84 2.30 -1.42
N MET A 346 -9.69 1.71 -2.25
CA MET A 346 -10.88 2.34 -2.82
C MET A 346 -12.09 1.45 -2.58
N TYR A 347 -13.18 2.05 -2.13
CA TYR A 347 -14.45 1.37 -1.91
C TYR A 347 -15.53 2.01 -2.76
N TYR A 348 -16.25 1.22 -3.55
CA TYR A 348 -17.31 1.65 -4.42
C TYR A 348 -18.28 0.50 -4.70
N GLU A 349 -19.56 0.79 -4.89
CA GLU A 349 -20.60 -0.21 -5.15
C GLU A 349 -20.61 -1.38 -4.14
N GLY A 350 -20.43 -1.07 -2.86
CA GLY A 350 -20.52 -2.04 -1.79
C GLY A 350 -19.31 -2.98 -1.64
N ARG A 351 -18.19 -2.71 -2.32
CA ARG A 351 -16.97 -3.55 -2.31
C ARG A 351 -15.68 -2.73 -2.38
N TYR A 352 -14.59 -3.32 -1.93
CA TYR A 352 -13.27 -2.84 -2.28
C TYR A 352 -13.00 -3.16 -3.76
N VAL A 353 -12.63 -2.16 -4.55
CA VAL A 353 -12.39 -2.32 -5.99
C VAL A 353 -10.94 -2.64 -6.31
N ASN A 354 -10.02 -2.25 -5.45
CA ASN A 354 -8.60 -2.51 -5.59
C ASN A 354 -8.12 -3.64 -4.65
N SER A 355 -6.91 -4.14 -4.88
CA SER A 355 -6.27 -5.19 -4.07
C SER A 355 -5.37 -4.57 -3.01
N CYS A 356 -5.79 -4.64 -1.75
CA CYS A 356 -5.00 -4.11 -0.63
C CYS A 356 -3.66 -4.85 -0.47
N SER A 357 -2.56 -4.10 -0.35
CA SER A 357 -1.21 -4.65 -0.18
C SER A 357 -0.82 -4.94 1.28
N ALA A 358 -1.76 -4.85 2.22
CA ALA A 358 -1.54 -5.24 3.62
C ALA A 358 -1.25 -6.74 3.75
N GLU A 359 -0.53 -7.15 4.80
CA GLU A 359 -0.04 -8.53 4.99
C GLU A 359 -1.11 -9.62 4.82
N ASN A 360 -2.33 -9.33 5.24
CA ASN A 360 -3.45 -10.28 5.19
C ASN A 360 -4.36 -10.04 3.99
N GLY A 361 -4.01 -9.11 3.09
CA GLY A 361 -4.91 -8.62 2.05
C GLY A 361 -6.16 -7.91 2.59
N GLN A 362 -6.18 -7.60 3.90
CA GLN A 362 -7.30 -6.93 4.55
C GLN A 362 -7.01 -5.44 4.71
N PRO A 363 -7.97 -4.58 4.38
CA PRO A 363 -7.86 -3.15 4.62
C PRO A 363 -7.63 -2.85 6.09
N ARG A 364 -6.71 -1.93 6.36
CA ARG A 364 -6.37 -1.50 7.71
C ARG A 364 -7.28 -0.37 8.19
N PRO A 365 -7.40 -0.14 9.51
CA PRO A 365 -8.04 1.05 10.04
C PRO A 365 -7.32 2.33 9.58
N LEU A 366 -8.10 3.35 9.25
CA LEU A 366 -7.70 4.65 8.71
C LEU A 366 -8.10 5.77 9.67
N PRO A 367 -7.36 6.89 9.70
CA PRO A 367 -7.73 8.06 10.51
C PRO A 367 -8.84 8.88 9.83
N ASP A 368 -8.83 8.93 8.52
CA ASP A 368 -9.76 9.68 7.69
C ASP A 368 -9.81 9.11 6.25
N ALA A 369 -10.79 9.58 5.49
CA ALA A 369 -10.99 9.21 4.10
C ALA A 369 -11.63 10.36 3.31
N PHE A 370 -11.28 10.50 2.03
CA PHE A 370 -12.09 11.24 1.07
C PHE A 370 -13.21 10.34 0.57
N MET A 371 -14.44 10.82 0.71
CA MET A 371 -15.66 10.09 0.32
C MET A 371 -16.59 10.99 -0.49
N PHE A 372 -17.58 10.37 -1.14
CA PHE A 372 -18.62 11.08 -1.91
C PHE A 372 -20.00 10.46 -1.68
N LYS A 373 -21.05 11.26 -1.92
CA LYS A 373 -22.48 10.90 -1.81
C LYS A 373 -23.21 11.12 -3.11
#